data_0a46e493fb764637053d712c275b1dfb
#
_entry.id   0a46e493fb764637053d712c275b1dfb
#
_cell.length_a   1.000
_cell.length_b   1.000
_cell.length_c   1.000
_cell.angle_alpha   90.00
_cell.angle_beta   90.00
_cell.angle_gamma   90.00
#
_symmetry.space_group_name_H-M   'P 1'
#
loop_
_entity.id
_entity.type
_entity.pdbx_description
1 polymer ?
#
loop_
_entity_poly.entity_id
_entity_poly.type
_entity_poly.pdbx_seq_one_letter_code
_entity_poly.pdbx_strand_id
1 'polypeptide(L)'
;IKEAIEKFSKAIDVECQIFYEKKDAVDWIKKYQDSINPVEVGNFYVRPSWVEKKDGKIDILIDPALAFGSGHHETTSSCILAIDEFVKKDDTLLDVGTGSGILAIAAAKKGAVVDVCDTDEICIESTQSNFTLNGEKINDSWIGSVNITNKKYDVVVANIIADILVMISSDLKSKLKEDGILILSGILDKYESRVKSSFSDLKVLKVVQKNEWITLILQNSKEI
;
A
#
# COMPACT_ATOMS: atom_id res chain seq x y z
N ILE A 1 32.81 12.91 14.01
CA ILE A 1 32.19 13.98 13.20
C ILE A 1 32.89 15.30 13.44
N LYS A 2 33.03 15.77 14.69
CA LYS A 2 33.69 17.06 15.01
C LYS A 2 35.10 17.16 14.45
N GLU A 3 35.95 16.15 14.72
CA GLU A 3 37.32 16.08 14.18
C GLU A 3 37.39 16.08 12.64
N ALA A 4 36.42 15.43 11.99
CA ALA A 4 36.34 15.39 10.52
C ALA A 4 35.99 16.78 9.94
N ILE A 5 35.07 17.52 10.58
CA ILE A 5 34.68 18.85 10.16
C ILE A 5 35.79 19.85 10.41
N GLU A 6 36.50 19.79 11.56
CA GLU A 6 37.65 20.62 11.85
C GLU A 6 38.83 20.40 10.86
N LYS A 7 39.05 19.13 10.48
CA LYS A 7 40.04 18.77 9.49
C LYS A 7 39.70 19.27 8.09
N PHE A 8 38.43 19.21 7.72
CA PHE A 8 37.95 19.74 6.46
C PHE A 8 37.98 21.27 6.40
N SER A 9 37.54 21.95 7.47
CA SER A 9 37.62 23.40 7.64
C SER A 9 39.03 23.94 7.42
N LYS A 10 40.03 23.29 8.05
CA LYS A 10 41.47 23.65 7.85
C LYS A 10 41.96 23.42 6.43
N ALA A 11 41.45 22.40 5.74
CA ALA A 11 41.88 22.06 4.39
C ALA A 11 41.36 23.04 3.31
N ILE A 12 40.23 23.72 3.58
CA ILE A 12 39.60 24.67 2.63
C ILE A 12 39.70 26.14 3.10
N ASP A 13 40.45 26.40 4.19
CA ASP A 13 40.65 27.74 4.81
C ASP A 13 39.31 28.46 5.12
N VAL A 14 38.33 27.74 5.64
CA VAL A 14 37.02 28.28 6.05
C VAL A 14 36.84 28.05 7.55
N GLU A 15 36.54 29.11 8.28
CA GLU A 15 36.22 29.02 9.71
C GLU A 15 34.79 28.44 9.90
N CYS A 16 34.70 27.25 10.51
CA CYS A 16 33.41 26.61 10.79
C CYS A 16 33.12 26.67 12.30
N GLN A 17 31.98 27.20 12.67
CA GLN A 17 31.45 27.08 14.03
C GLN A 17 30.48 25.89 14.07
N ILE A 18 30.76 24.93 14.96
CA ILE A 18 29.96 23.73 15.10
C ILE A 18 29.08 23.88 16.33
N PHE A 19 27.77 23.96 16.10
CA PHE A 19 26.76 23.91 17.15
C PHE A 19 26.17 22.51 17.16
N TYR A 20 26.14 21.86 18.32
CA TYR A 20 25.43 20.60 18.49
C TYR A 20 24.52 20.68 19.71
N GLU A 21 23.32 20.18 19.54
CA GLU A 21 22.34 20.03 20.60
C GLU A 21 22.11 18.53 20.82
N LYS A 22 22.29 18.07 22.04
CA LYS A 22 21.97 16.70 22.41
C LYS A 22 20.48 16.66 22.77
N LYS A 23 19.65 16.10 21.89
CA LYS A 23 18.24 15.84 22.19
C LYS A 23 18.08 14.44 22.74
N ASP A 24 17.29 14.27 23.80
CA ASP A 24 16.97 12.95 24.33
C ASP A 24 16.13 12.18 23.30
N ALA A 25 16.51 10.92 23.05
CA ALA A 25 15.82 10.06 22.09
C ALA A 25 14.33 9.88 22.42
N VAL A 26 13.97 9.95 23.71
CA VAL A 26 12.60 9.83 24.21
C VAL A 26 11.72 10.97 23.71
N ASP A 27 12.22 12.23 23.70
CA ASP A 27 11.48 13.39 23.20
C ASP A 27 11.23 13.31 21.67
N TRP A 28 12.15 12.71 20.96
CA TRP A 28 12.04 12.54 19.51
C TRP A 28 11.00 11.48 19.14
N ILE A 29 11.02 10.34 19.83
CA ILE A 29 10.04 9.26 19.65
C ILE A 29 8.65 9.77 19.94
N LYS A 30 8.46 10.48 21.07
CA LYS A 30 7.15 11.03 21.44
C LYS A 30 6.65 12.04 20.43
N LYS A 31 7.47 13.01 20.01
CA LYS A 31 7.11 13.98 18.95
C LYS A 31 6.75 13.31 17.62
N TYR A 32 7.48 12.25 17.26
CA TYR A 32 7.18 11.46 16.07
C TYR A 32 5.84 10.74 16.20
N GLN A 33 5.60 10.08 17.34
CA GLN A 33 4.31 9.43 17.62
C GLN A 33 3.15 10.43 17.61
N ASP A 34 3.31 11.58 18.22
CA ASP A 34 2.31 12.66 18.28
C ASP A 34 2.02 13.28 16.88
N SER A 35 2.92 13.11 15.91
CA SER A 35 2.74 13.60 14.54
C SER A 35 1.91 12.66 13.65
N ILE A 36 1.68 11.42 14.08
CA ILE A 36 0.96 10.42 13.31
C ILE A 36 -0.47 10.31 13.82
N ASN A 37 -1.40 10.79 12.99
CA ASN A 37 -2.81 10.72 13.31
C ASN A 37 -3.43 9.46 12.71
N PRO A 38 -4.41 8.84 13.37
CA PRO A 38 -5.21 7.79 12.75
C PRO A 38 -6.09 8.35 11.64
N VAL A 39 -6.49 7.50 10.70
CA VAL A 39 -7.36 7.89 9.59
C VAL A 39 -8.57 6.96 9.46
N GLU A 40 -9.76 7.54 9.23
CA GLU A 40 -10.96 6.79 8.93
C GLU A 40 -11.18 6.71 7.43
N VAL A 41 -11.39 5.49 6.93
CA VAL A 41 -11.65 5.22 5.51
C VAL A 41 -12.80 4.23 5.41
N GLY A 42 -13.99 4.71 5.07
CA GLY A 42 -15.19 3.85 5.05
C GLY A 42 -15.47 3.24 6.40
N ASN A 43 -15.57 1.90 6.44
CA ASN A 43 -15.75 1.14 7.67
C ASN A 43 -14.47 0.89 8.46
N PHE A 44 -13.31 1.26 7.90
CA PHE A 44 -12.00 1.02 8.50
C PHE A 44 -11.50 2.20 9.33
N TYR A 45 -10.74 1.87 10.37
CA TYR A 45 -9.96 2.80 11.18
C TYR A 45 -8.52 2.35 11.17
N VAL A 46 -7.67 3.10 10.47
CA VAL A 46 -6.23 2.84 10.36
C VAL A 46 -5.51 3.66 11.40
N ARG A 47 -4.74 3.01 12.25
CA ARG A 47 -4.02 3.65 13.35
C ARG A 47 -2.69 2.97 13.66
N PRO A 48 -1.75 3.69 14.27
CA PRO A 48 -0.58 3.06 14.88
C PRO A 48 -0.95 2.34 16.19
N SER A 49 -0.07 1.43 16.65
CA SER A 49 -0.32 0.57 17.81
C SER A 49 -0.50 1.33 19.12
N TRP A 50 0.05 2.53 19.26
CA TRP A 50 -0.06 3.39 20.47
C TRP A 50 -1.32 4.28 20.52
N VAL A 51 -2.15 4.26 19.48
CA VAL A 51 -3.44 4.96 19.46
C VAL A 51 -4.54 3.94 19.77
N GLU A 52 -5.52 4.32 20.58
CA GLU A 52 -6.65 3.45 20.93
C GLU A 52 -7.56 3.18 19.74
N LYS A 53 -8.17 2.00 19.74
CA LYS A 53 -9.17 1.60 18.73
C LYS A 53 -10.41 2.47 18.81
N LYS A 54 -11.14 2.56 17.70
CA LYS A 54 -12.43 3.24 17.61
C LYS A 54 -13.56 2.22 17.53
N ASP A 55 -14.55 2.34 18.40
CA ASP A 55 -15.72 1.46 18.39
C ASP A 55 -16.54 1.58 17.10
N GLY A 56 -17.08 0.47 16.64
CA GLY A 56 -17.89 0.40 15.42
C GLY A 56 -17.12 0.46 14.11
N LYS A 57 -15.79 0.40 14.16
CA LYS A 57 -14.91 0.37 12.97
C LYS A 57 -14.10 -0.92 12.91
N ILE A 58 -13.73 -1.32 11.70
CA ILE A 58 -12.77 -2.39 11.47
C ILE A 58 -11.38 -1.81 11.71
N ASP A 59 -10.71 -2.32 12.72
CA ASP A 59 -9.43 -1.79 13.18
C ASP A 59 -8.27 -2.34 12.37
N ILE A 60 -7.42 -1.45 11.83
CA ILE A 60 -6.19 -1.79 11.12
C ILE A 60 -5.01 -1.11 11.81
N LEU A 61 -4.08 -1.91 12.30
CA LEU A 61 -2.84 -1.46 12.92
C LEU A 61 -1.72 -1.39 11.88
N ILE A 62 -1.18 -0.20 11.67
CA ILE A 62 0.00 0.03 10.82
C ILE A 62 0.96 0.91 11.60
N ASP A 63 2.03 0.31 12.07
CA ASP A 63 3.11 1.08 12.67
C ASP A 63 4.00 1.65 11.57
N PRO A 64 4.40 2.93 11.69
CA PRO A 64 5.28 3.56 10.72
C PRO A 64 6.59 2.78 10.55
N ALA A 65 6.85 2.39 9.33
CA ALA A 65 8.04 1.68 8.91
C ALA A 65 8.61 2.33 7.63
N LEU A 66 9.65 1.75 7.08
CA LEU A 66 10.25 2.21 5.82
C LEU A 66 9.38 1.90 4.59
N ALA A 67 8.38 1.01 4.72
CA ALA A 67 7.49 0.63 3.63
C ALA A 67 6.36 1.66 3.43
N PHE A 68 5.97 1.87 2.16
CA PHE A 68 4.84 2.74 1.79
C PHE A 68 3.49 2.15 2.23
N GLY A 69 2.52 3.03 2.56
CA GLY A 69 1.14 2.63 2.87
C GLY A 69 0.75 2.85 4.34
N SER A 70 0.56 4.12 4.73
CA SER A 70 0.06 4.51 6.05
C SER A 70 -1.47 4.73 6.11
N GLY A 71 -2.16 4.60 4.98
CA GLY A 71 -3.59 4.90 4.87
C GLY A 71 -3.94 6.37 4.57
N HIS A 72 -3.01 7.30 4.78
CA HIS A 72 -3.25 8.74 4.59
C HIS A 72 -3.26 9.18 3.13
N HIS A 73 -2.54 8.49 2.27
CA HIS A 73 -2.46 8.85 0.86
C HIS A 73 -3.79 8.56 0.14
N GLU A 74 -4.18 9.43 -0.79
CA GLU A 74 -5.43 9.35 -1.54
C GLU A 74 -5.60 8.01 -2.25
N THR A 75 -4.52 7.47 -2.82
CA THR A 75 -4.53 6.19 -3.52
C THR A 75 -4.82 5.03 -2.58
N THR A 76 -4.18 5.00 -1.41
CA THR A 76 -4.40 3.96 -0.40
C THR A 76 -5.83 4.02 0.13
N SER A 77 -6.32 5.21 0.49
CA SER A 77 -7.69 5.37 0.97
C SER A 77 -8.73 5.00 -0.08
N SER A 78 -8.49 5.29 -1.36
CA SER A 78 -9.39 4.88 -2.45
C SER A 78 -9.41 3.37 -2.67
N CYS A 79 -8.24 2.70 -2.56
CA CYS A 79 -8.18 1.24 -2.62
C CYS A 79 -8.89 0.59 -1.43
N ILE A 80 -8.73 1.12 -0.19
CA ILE A 80 -9.44 0.61 0.99
C ILE A 80 -10.95 0.73 0.80
N LEU A 81 -11.46 1.85 0.27
CA LEU A 81 -12.90 2.00 -0.06
C LEU A 81 -13.36 1.00 -1.12
N ALA A 82 -12.54 0.74 -2.14
CA ALA A 82 -12.86 -0.27 -3.14
C ALA A 82 -12.85 -1.69 -2.55
N ILE A 83 -11.91 -2.02 -1.66
CA ILE A 83 -11.89 -3.28 -0.92
C ILE A 83 -13.15 -3.40 -0.04
N ASP A 84 -13.54 -2.32 0.65
CA ASP A 84 -14.77 -2.31 1.46
C ASP A 84 -16.03 -2.62 0.64
N GLU A 85 -16.10 -2.10 -0.58
CA GLU A 85 -17.25 -2.27 -1.47
C GLU A 85 -17.26 -3.63 -2.20
N PHE A 86 -16.11 -4.10 -2.70
CA PHE A 86 -16.05 -5.21 -3.65
C PHE A 86 -15.55 -6.53 -3.06
N VAL A 87 -14.77 -6.53 -1.96
CA VAL A 87 -14.27 -7.76 -1.34
C VAL A 87 -15.32 -8.36 -0.43
N LYS A 88 -15.57 -9.67 -0.57
CA LYS A 88 -16.48 -10.46 0.24
C LYS A 88 -15.71 -11.45 1.10
N LYS A 89 -16.40 -11.98 2.12
CA LYS A 89 -15.86 -13.08 2.90
C LYS A 89 -15.60 -14.30 2.00
N ASP A 90 -14.49 -14.97 2.26
CA ASP A 90 -14.00 -16.15 1.55
C ASP A 90 -13.49 -15.88 0.10
N ASP A 91 -13.51 -14.61 -0.37
CA ASP A 91 -12.82 -14.24 -1.63
C ASP A 91 -11.32 -14.50 -1.50
N THR A 92 -10.71 -14.90 -2.61
CA THR A 92 -9.26 -14.91 -2.74
C THR A 92 -8.77 -13.58 -3.30
N LEU A 93 -7.79 -12.95 -2.64
CA LEU A 93 -7.25 -11.67 -3.04
C LEU A 93 -5.72 -11.74 -3.21
N LEU A 94 -5.23 -11.12 -4.28
CA LEU A 94 -3.79 -10.86 -4.47
C LEU A 94 -3.51 -9.36 -4.36
N ASP A 95 -2.59 -8.99 -3.46
CA ASP A 95 -2.05 -7.62 -3.33
C ASP A 95 -0.68 -7.54 -4.00
N VAL A 96 -0.58 -6.78 -5.10
CA VAL A 96 0.62 -6.65 -5.93
C VAL A 96 1.31 -5.32 -5.66
N GLY A 97 2.57 -5.37 -5.19
CA GLY A 97 3.27 -4.21 -4.63
C GLY A 97 2.71 -3.86 -3.26
N THR A 98 2.69 -4.86 -2.37
CA THR A 98 1.96 -4.80 -1.10
C THR A 98 2.48 -3.74 -0.11
N GLY A 99 3.76 -3.35 -0.19
CA GLY A 99 4.36 -2.34 0.66
C GLY A 99 4.24 -2.66 2.15
N SER A 100 3.42 -1.90 2.87
CA SER A 100 3.12 -2.15 4.29
C SER A 100 2.14 -3.31 4.53
N GLY A 101 1.48 -3.82 3.48
CA GLY A 101 0.43 -4.82 3.57
C GLY A 101 -0.96 -4.28 3.93
N ILE A 102 -1.14 -2.96 3.98
CA ILE A 102 -2.38 -2.34 4.47
C ILE A 102 -3.62 -2.77 3.67
N LEU A 103 -3.49 -2.92 2.32
CA LEU A 103 -4.60 -3.32 1.46
C LEU A 103 -4.95 -4.80 1.68
N ALA A 104 -3.95 -5.65 1.75
CA ALA A 104 -4.10 -7.07 2.07
C ALA A 104 -4.72 -7.26 3.47
N ILE A 105 -4.29 -6.49 4.49
CA ILE A 105 -4.87 -6.51 5.84
C ILE A 105 -6.33 -6.08 5.80
N ALA A 106 -6.67 -5.01 5.07
CA ALA A 106 -8.06 -4.57 4.92
C ALA A 106 -8.95 -5.69 4.35
N ALA A 107 -8.47 -6.42 3.35
CA ALA A 107 -9.17 -7.56 2.77
C ALA A 107 -9.26 -8.75 3.75
N ALA A 108 -8.18 -9.09 4.46
CA ALA A 108 -8.16 -10.15 5.47
C ALA A 108 -9.15 -9.87 6.60
N LYS A 109 -9.23 -8.63 7.08
CA LYS A 109 -10.24 -8.18 8.08
C LYS A 109 -11.69 -8.35 7.62
N LYS A 110 -11.94 -8.42 6.31
CA LYS A 110 -13.26 -8.76 5.73
C LYS A 110 -13.45 -10.27 5.56
N GLY A 111 -12.46 -11.06 5.90
CA GLY A 111 -12.49 -12.54 5.82
C GLY A 111 -12.03 -13.09 4.46
N ALA A 112 -11.32 -12.30 3.66
CA ALA A 112 -10.71 -12.79 2.43
C ALA A 112 -9.44 -13.63 2.73
N VAL A 113 -9.14 -14.56 1.83
CA VAL A 113 -7.89 -15.32 1.81
C VAL A 113 -6.89 -14.55 0.96
N VAL A 114 -5.80 -14.05 1.56
CA VAL A 114 -4.91 -13.10 0.89
C VAL A 114 -3.54 -13.69 0.59
N ASP A 115 -3.10 -13.47 -0.65
CA ASP A 115 -1.72 -13.64 -1.10
C ASP A 115 -1.12 -12.26 -1.36
N VAL A 116 0.18 -12.10 -1.15
CA VAL A 116 0.88 -10.82 -1.31
C VAL A 116 2.17 -11.00 -2.08
N CYS A 117 2.55 -9.99 -2.87
CA CYS A 117 3.87 -9.93 -3.47
C CYS A 117 4.42 -8.52 -3.54
N ASP A 118 5.73 -8.42 -3.46
CA ASP A 118 6.49 -7.19 -3.69
C ASP A 118 7.86 -7.53 -4.27
N THR A 119 8.43 -6.63 -5.05
CA THR A 119 9.80 -6.79 -5.57
C THR A 119 10.86 -6.45 -4.53
N ASP A 120 10.48 -5.75 -3.46
CA ASP A 120 11.34 -5.38 -2.33
C ASP A 120 11.10 -6.33 -1.14
N GLU A 121 12.17 -7.01 -0.70
CA GLU A 121 12.16 -7.88 0.47
C GLU A 121 11.72 -7.16 1.74
N ILE A 122 12.12 -5.89 1.91
CA ILE A 122 11.74 -5.08 3.07
C ILE A 122 10.22 -4.89 3.14
N CYS A 123 9.55 -4.79 1.99
CA CYS A 123 8.09 -4.70 1.92
C CYS A 123 7.43 -6.01 2.37
N ILE A 124 7.97 -7.16 1.98
CA ILE A 124 7.45 -8.48 2.42
C ILE A 124 7.62 -8.65 3.93
N GLU A 125 8.79 -8.32 4.49
CA GLU A 125 9.03 -8.37 5.93
C GLU A 125 8.10 -7.42 6.71
N SER A 126 7.90 -6.19 6.19
CA SER A 126 6.98 -5.21 6.77
C SER A 126 5.54 -5.72 6.76
N THR A 127 5.09 -6.28 5.62
CA THR A 127 3.76 -6.88 5.49
C THR A 127 3.56 -8.00 6.49
N GLN A 128 4.49 -8.93 6.63
CA GLN A 128 4.42 -10.05 7.59
C GLN A 128 4.31 -9.55 9.04
N SER A 129 5.11 -8.54 9.38
CA SER A 129 5.09 -7.91 10.70
C SER A 129 3.73 -7.25 10.98
N ASN A 130 3.19 -6.50 10.03
CA ASN A 130 1.89 -5.84 10.16
C ASN A 130 0.73 -6.85 10.20
N PHE A 131 0.79 -7.96 9.46
CA PHE A 131 -0.19 -9.04 9.58
C PHE A 131 -0.20 -9.64 10.98
N THR A 132 0.98 -9.90 11.55
CA THR A 132 1.12 -10.40 12.92
C THR A 132 0.54 -9.41 13.92
N LEU A 133 0.83 -8.12 13.78
CA LEU A 133 0.30 -7.05 14.62
C LEU A 133 -1.23 -6.98 14.60
N ASN A 134 -1.84 -7.30 13.45
CA ASN A 134 -3.28 -7.31 13.26
C ASN A 134 -3.97 -8.64 13.64
N GLY A 135 -3.21 -9.68 14.01
CA GLY A 135 -3.73 -11.01 14.30
C GLY A 135 -4.29 -11.73 13.05
N GLU A 136 -3.90 -11.30 11.86
CA GLU A 136 -4.31 -11.88 10.58
C GLU A 136 -3.22 -12.81 10.02
N LYS A 137 -3.56 -13.58 8.99
CA LYS A 137 -2.65 -14.52 8.35
C LYS A 137 -2.56 -14.26 6.85
N ILE A 138 -1.34 -14.27 6.33
CA ILE A 138 -1.06 -14.33 4.90
C ILE A 138 -1.16 -15.80 4.48
N ASN A 139 -1.87 -16.08 3.38
CA ASN A 139 -1.96 -17.43 2.83
C ASN A 139 -0.68 -17.78 2.06
N ASP A 140 -0.18 -16.86 1.24
CA ASP A 140 1.07 -17.02 0.47
C ASP A 140 1.76 -15.66 0.28
N SER A 141 3.11 -15.65 0.26
CA SER A 141 3.87 -14.42 0.05
C SER A 141 5.16 -14.70 -0.71
N TRP A 142 5.54 -13.81 -1.62
CA TRP A 142 6.80 -13.95 -2.35
C TRP A 142 7.44 -12.61 -2.72
N ILE A 143 8.77 -12.63 -2.83
CA ILE A 143 9.57 -11.55 -3.39
C ILE A 143 9.54 -11.69 -4.91
N GLY A 144 9.06 -10.66 -5.61
CA GLY A 144 8.96 -10.62 -7.05
C GLY A 144 7.62 -10.11 -7.56
N SER A 145 7.37 -10.29 -8.85
CA SER A 145 6.17 -9.76 -9.51
C SER A 145 5.03 -10.78 -9.57
N VAL A 146 3.89 -10.31 -10.04
CA VAL A 146 2.63 -11.06 -10.21
C VAL A 146 2.75 -12.30 -11.12
N ASN A 147 3.74 -12.37 -12.00
CA ASN A 147 3.94 -13.48 -12.93
C ASN A 147 4.43 -14.78 -12.28
N ILE A 148 4.94 -14.72 -11.03
CA ILE A 148 5.45 -15.89 -10.32
C ILE A 148 4.33 -16.88 -9.98
N THR A 149 3.15 -16.40 -9.60
CA THR A 149 2.01 -17.28 -9.30
C THR A 149 1.26 -17.70 -10.55
N ASN A 150 0.69 -18.90 -10.53
CA ASN A 150 -0.29 -19.37 -11.54
C ASN A 150 -1.72 -19.41 -11.01
N LYS A 151 -1.94 -19.00 -9.76
CA LYS A 151 -3.27 -18.91 -9.15
C LYS A 151 -4.11 -17.82 -9.82
N LYS A 152 -5.44 -17.95 -9.71
CA LYS A 152 -6.41 -16.93 -10.09
C LYS A 152 -7.20 -16.49 -8.86
N TYR A 153 -7.59 -15.22 -8.84
CA TYR A 153 -8.15 -14.55 -7.69
C TYR A 153 -9.51 -13.93 -8.01
N ASP A 154 -10.36 -13.85 -7.00
CA ASP A 154 -11.63 -13.12 -7.07
C ASP A 154 -11.36 -11.62 -7.15
N VAL A 155 -10.31 -11.14 -6.45
CA VAL A 155 -9.88 -9.76 -6.47
C VAL A 155 -8.36 -9.67 -6.62
N VAL A 156 -7.90 -8.78 -7.49
CA VAL A 156 -6.49 -8.38 -7.58
C VAL A 156 -6.42 -6.88 -7.32
N VAL A 157 -5.55 -6.45 -6.41
CA VAL A 157 -5.30 -5.03 -6.14
C VAL A 157 -3.84 -4.69 -6.41
N ALA A 158 -3.61 -3.53 -7.04
CA ALA A 158 -2.27 -2.99 -7.27
C ALA A 158 -2.30 -1.45 -7.11
N ASN A 159 -1.63 -0.95 -6.08
CA ASN A 159 -1.47 0.49 -5.83
C ASN A 159 -0.03 0.88 -6.11
N ILE A 160 0.33 0.92 -7.39
CA ILE A 160 1.69 1.17 -7.89
C ILE A 160 1.68 2.17 -9.04
N ILE A 161 2.84 2.69 -9.42
CA ILE A 161 2.93 3.73 -10.45
C ILE A 161 2.43 3.25 -11.83
N ALA A 162 1.82 4.16 -12.59
CA ALA A 162 1.17 3.88 -13.87
C ALA A 162 2.05 3.14 -14.89
N ASP A 163 3.34 3.46 -14.97
CA ASP A 163 4.27 2.81 -15.90
C ASP A 163 4.41 1.31 -15.62
N ILE A 164 4.47 0.93 -14.36
CA ILE A 164 4.54 -0.48 -13.95
C ILE A 164 3.20 -1.17 -14.21
N LEU A 165 2.06 -0.53 -13.88
CA LEU A 165 0.73 -1.07 -14.19
C LEU A 165 0.58 -1.42 -15.67
N VAL A 166 1.02 -0.52 -16.56
CA VAL A 166 1.00 -0.76 -18.02
C VAL A 166 1.91 -1.94 -18.39
N MET A 167 3.12 -1.97 -17.85
CA MET A 167 4.12 -3.00 -18.14
C MET A 167 3.64 -4.41 -17.77
N ILE A 168 2.99 -4.57 -16.62
CA ILE A 168 2.51 -5.87 -16.11
C ILE A 168 1.01 -6.11 -16.35
N SER A 169 0.37 -5.33 -17.23
CA SER A 169 -1.08 -5.38 -17.45
C SER A 169 -1.58 -6.76 -17.87
N SER A 170 -0.85 -7.44 -18.78
CA SER A 170 -1.18 -8.80 -19.20
C SER A 170 -1.14 -9.79 -18.06
N ASP A 171 -0.12 -9.68 -17.20
CA ASP A 171 0.04 -10.56 -16.05
C ASP A 171 -1.09 -10.34 -15.02
N LEU A 172 -1.40 -9.07 -14.69
CA LEU A 172 -2.51 -8.73 -13.79
C LEU A 172 -3.85 -9.32 -14.28
N LYS A 173 -4.17 -9.12 -15.56
CA LYS A 173 -5.39 -9.67 -16.17
C LYS A 173 -5.43 -11.19 -16.10
N SER A 174 -4.31 -11.86 -16.33
CA SER A 174 -4.21 -13.32 -16.31
C SER A 174 -4.52 -13.93 -14.95
N LYS A 175 -4.39 -13.15 -13.87
CA LYS A 175 -4.65 -13.59 -12.49
C LYS A 175 -6.10 -13.42 -12.04
N LEU A 176 -6.95 -12.87 -12.88
CA LEU A 176 -8.37 -12.73 -12.55
C LEU A 176 -9.13 -14.03 -12.85
N LYS A 177 -10.01 -14.41 -11.95
CA LYS A 177 -11.08 -15.37 -12.23
C LYS A 177 -12.09 -14.76 -13.21
N GLU A 178 -13.01 -15.57 -13.70
CA GLU A 178 -14.21 -15.07 -14.38
C GLU A 178 -15.01 -14.20 -13.39
N ASP A 179 -15.48 -13.03 -13.83
CA ASP A 179 -16.10 -11.97 -13.01
C ASP A 179 -15.19 -11.38 -11.91
N GLY A 180 -13.91 -11.72 -11.90
CA GLY A 180 -12.94 -11.19 -10.94
C GLY A 180 -12.75 -9.67 -11.07
N ILE A 181 -12.47 -9.04 -9.96
CA ILE A 181 -12.31 -7.58 -9.82
C ILE A 181 -10.83 -7.21 -9.81
N LEU A 182 -10.48 -6.17 -10.58
CA LEU A 182 -9.16 -5.56 -10.58
C LEU A 182 -9.24 -4.12 -10.04
N ILE A 183 -8.53 -3.85 -8.96
CA ILE A 183 -8.43 -2.53 -8.35
C ILE A 183 -7.04 -1.97 -8.65
N LEU A 184 -6.97 -0.89 -9.42
CA LEU A 184 -5.71 -0.24 -9.80
C LEU A 184 -5.66 1.17 -9.24
N SER A 185 -4.56 1.57 -8.60
CA SER A 185 -4.33 2.92 -8.10
C SER A 185 -2.84 3.30 -8.20
N GLY A 186 -2.48 4.50 -7.71
CA GLY A 186 -1.14 5.07 -7.95
C GLY A 186 -1.03 5.72 -9.33
N ILE A 187 -2.17 6.08 -9.93
CA ILE A 187 -2.29 6.61 -11.28
C ILE A 187 -2.54 8.12 -11.17
N LEU A 188 -1.60 8.94 -11.64
CA LEU A 188 -1.88 10.36 -11.83
C LEU A 188 -2.90 10.54 -12.98
N ASP A 189 -3.79 11.53 -12.88
CA ASP A 189 -4.87 11.81 -13.83
C ASP A 189 -4.40 11.89 -15.28
N LYS A 190 -3.25 12.51 -15.52
CA LYS A 190 -2.61 12.60 -16.84
C LYS A 190 -2.26 11.24 -17.48
N TYR A 191 -2.19 10.18 -16.67
CA TYR A 191 -1.90 8.81 -17.14
C TYR A 191 -3.14 7.91 -17.22
N GLU A 192 -4.32 8.39 -16.80
CA GLU A 192 -5.56 7.62 -16.78
C GLU A 192 -5.86 6.94 -18.12
N SER A 193 -5.86 7.70 -19.21
CA SER A 193 -6.18 7.18 -20.55
C SER A 193 -5.21 6.10 -21.01
N ARG A 194 -3.92 6.25 -20.69
CA ARG A 194 -2.89 5.26 -21.02
C ARG A 194 -3.10 3.96 -20.25
N VAL A 195 -3.38 4.04 -18.95
CA VAL A 195 -3.65 2.85 -18.15
C VAL A 195 -4.93 2.18 -18.62
N LYS A 196 -6.03 2.92 -18.79
CA LYS A 196 -7.30 2.37 -19.32
C LYS A 196 -7.12 1.64 -20.64
N SER A 197 -6.30 2.16 -21.55
CA SER A 197 -6.04 1.49 -22.84
C SER A 197 -5.38 0.13 -22.69
N SER A 198 -4.52 -0.07 -21.67
CA SER A 198 -3.86 -1.36 -21.41
C SER A 198 -4.80 -2.42 -20.81
N PHE A 199 -5.97 -1.99 -20.32
CA PHE A 199 -7.00 -2.83 -19.73
C PHE A 199 -8.35 -2.68 -20.45
N SER A 200 -8.33 -2.31 -21.74
CA SER A 200 -9.53 -2.06 -22.54
C SER A 200 -10.42 -3.28 -22.76
N ASP A 201 -9.89 -4.47 -22.54
CA ASP A 201 -10.59 -5.76 -22.57
C ASP A 201 -11.34 -6.08 -21.25
N LEU A 202 -11.20 -5.25 -20.23
CA LEU A 202 -11.94 -5.35 -18.98
C LEU A 202 -13.07 -4.30 -18.94
N LYS A 203 -14.18 -4.65 -18.30
CA LYS A 203 -15.27 -3.71 -18.07
C LYS A 203 -14.93 -2.74 -16.94
N VAL A 204 -15.01 -1.45 -17.20
CA VAL A 204 -14.87 -0.42 -16.17
C VAL A 204 -16.13 -0.38 -15.33
N LEU A 205 -16.03 -0.73 -14.03
CA LEU A 205 -17.13 -0.63 -13.07
C LEU A 205 -17.20 0.76 -12.44
N LYS A 206 -16.03 1.31 -12.07
CA LYS A 206 -15.96 2.57 -11.35
C LYS A 206 -14.61 3.26 -11.59
N VAL A 207 -14.65 4.58 -11.65
CA VAL A 207 -13.46 5.45 -11.64
C VAL A 207 -13.61 6.39 -10.45
N VAL A 208 -12.61 6.42 -9.59
CA VAL A 208 -12.58 7.31 -8.43
C VAL A 208 -11.42 8.27 -8.61
N GLN A 209 -11.69 9.57 -8.55
CA GLN A 209 -10.66 10.60 -8.54
C GLN A 209 -10.61 11.26 -7.18
N LYS A 210 -9.41 11.38 -6.61
CA LYS A 210 -9.11 12.18 -5.42
C LYS A 210 -7.90 13.04 -5.73
N ASN A 211 -8.09 14.34 -5.76
CA ASN A 211 -7.09 15.29 -6.23
C ASN A 211 -6.57 14.88 -7.63
N GLU A 212 -5.25 14.75 -7.80
CA GLU A 212 -4.60 14.28 -9.04
C GLU A 212 -4.52 12.76 -9.19
N TRP A 213 -5.10 11.98 -8.26
CA TRP A 213 -4.98 10.53 -8.23
C TRP A 213 -6.25 9.83 -8.70
N ILE A 214 -6.06 8.85 -9.57
CA ILE A 214 -7.12 7.99 -10.12
C ILE A 214 -7.02 6.59 -9.54
N THR A 215 -8.17 6.02 -9.19
CA THR A 215 -8.34 4.60 -8.89
C THR A 215 -9.35 4.01 -9.86
N LEU A 216 -8.99 2.94 -10.54
CA LEU A 216 -9.83 2.20 -11.48
C LEU A 216 -10.29 0.91 -10.83
N ILE A 217 -11.59 0.64 -10.91
CA ILE A 217 -12.18 -0.65 -10.56
C ILE A 217 -12.72 -1.28 -11.83
N LEU A 218 -12.12 -2.42 -12.20
CA LEU A 218 -12.37 -3.11 -13.45
C LEU A 218 -12.87 -4.53 -13.17
N GLN A 219 -13.60 -5.12 -14.10
CA GLN A 219 -14.11 -6.49 -14.00
C GLN A 219 -13.73 -7.30 -15.22
N ASN A 220 -13.28 -8.54 -14.99
CA ASN A 220 -13.06 -9.53 -16.02
C ASN A 220 -14.40 -10.20 -16.40
N SER A 221 -15.27 -9.47 -17.11
CA SER A 221 -16.53 -10.02 -17.58
C SER A 221 -16.36 -10.58 -19.00
N LYS A 222 -16.83 -11.79 -19.25
CA LYS A 222 -17.04 -12.21 -20.64
C LYS A 222 -18.13 -11.32 -21.22
N GLU A 223 -17.83 -10.62 -22.31
CA GLU A 223 -18.91 -10.12 -23.16
C GLU A 223 -19.74 -11.33 -23.66
N ILE A 224 -21.04 -11.28 -23.39
CA ILE A 224 -22.03 -12.26 -23.88
C ILE A 224 -22.28 -11.95 -25.35
#